data_278c16d3d40ef2bb0a0eeec1c856180f
#
_entry.id   278c16d3d40ef2bb0a0eeec1c856180f
#
_cell.length_a   1.000
_cell.length_b   1.000
_cell.length_c   1.000
_cell.angle_alpha   90.00
_cell.angle_beta   90.00
_cell.angle_gamma   90.00
#
_symmetry.space_group_name_H-M   'P 1'
#
loop_
_entity.id
_entity.type
_entity.pdbx_description
1 polymer ?
#
loop_
_entity_poly.entity_id
_entity_poly.type
_entity_poly.pdbx_seq_one_letter_code
_entity_poly.pdbx_strand_id
1 'polypeptide(L)'
;MPGAGRENGRAGGRGRVVAFAAAGGRRPRVVVTGGAGPLGSRFVRALAARGTHDIVVLDLVPPPDAPPDVRHRFLDLNLPHADGTVYKLLKEERPDAVVHLAQIRSPSRDATYVHELNAIGSLHVLAAAGEAKVGRLILGSTTLVYGARGDNPNYLTEEHPLRPDPQDRFVRDFVEAESHARAHVRRYPEAKVTVLRFAPFMSADVRDYRAKVLGAPFAVTLLGYDPLVQALHTDDAVQATLLAFDRPEATGVFNIAPEGVLPISSARLLFGSLPVPVPHGLAYVLYEAAWELGIGLMPGIHAHYLRYLCVADNRKARRLLGFVPRRTTLDVMLELARARRGGTGLLDFDKLDEIARVADFHHEFRAGRPDPPPGREARPPEPPKTHRPRSRATSAAAGRRLTEAAS
;
A
#
# COMPACT_ATOMS: atom_id res chain seq x y z
N MET A 1 27.64 53.12 26.56
CA MET A 1 26.39 52.69 26.00
C MET A 1 26.68 51.58 24.97
N PRO A 2 26.54 50.28 25.27
CA PRO A 2 26.65 49.20 24.32
C PRO A 2 25.26 48.73 23.85
N GLY A 3 25.16 48.55 22.53
CA GLY A 3 23.96 48.09 21.83
C GLY A 3 23.66 46.62 22.04
N ALA A 4 22.39 46.34 22.29
CA ALA A 4 21.83 45.00 22.45
C ALA A 4 21.72 44.27 21.10
N GLY A 5 22.47 43.17 20.93
CA GLY A 5 22.30 42.21 19.88
C GLY A 5 21.04 41.34 20.13
N ARG A 6 20.10 41.33 19.19
CA ARG A 6 18.97 40.40 19.17
C ARG A 6 19.43 39.08 18.57
N GLU A 7 19.56 38.06 19.36
CA GLU A 7 19.64 36.68 18.94
C GLU A 7 18.26 36.19 18.51
N ASN A 8 18.12 35.91 17.21
CA ASN A 8 16.95 35.20 16.66
C ASN A 8 17.14 33.70 16.88
N GLY A 9 16.57 33.17 17.95
CA GLY A 9 16.46 31.74 18.19
C GLY A 9 15.47 31.11 17.24
N ARG A 10 15.94 30.37 16.24
CA ARG A 10 15.13 29.44 15.46
C ARG A 10 14.75 28.25 16.36
N ALA A 11 13.56 28.29 16.92
CA ALA A 11 12.94 27.15 17.58
C ALA A 11 12.50 26.14 16.52
N GLY A 12 13.32 25.13 16.27
CA GLY A 12 12.93 23.92 15.58
C GLY A 12 11.83 23.20 16.37
N GLY A 13 10.60 23.23 15.89
CA GLY A 13 9.47 22.53 16.48
C GLY A 13 9.70 21.02 16.48
N ARG A 14 10.33 20.48 17.51
CA ARG A 14 10.27 19.04 17.79
C ARG A 14 8.83 18.75 18.20
N GLY A 15 8.05 18.14 17.30
CA GLY A 15 6.72 17.64 17.59
C GLY A 15 6.76 16.81 18.88
N ARG A 16 6.00 17.24 19.87
CA ARG A 16 5.87 16.57 21.16
C ARG A 16 5.27 15.19 20.87
N VAL A 17 6.07 14.13 20.98
CA VAL A 17 5.58 12.75 20.95
C VAL A 17 4.64 12.62 22.14
N VAL A 18 3.34 12.57 21.86
CA VAL A 18 2.34 12.29 22.90
C VAL A 18 2.44 10.80 23.18
N ALA A 19 3.23 10.45 24.19
CA ALA A 19 3.27 9.08 24.67
C ALA A 19 1.85 8.66 25.06
N PHE A 20 1.40 7.54 24.54
CA PHE A 20 0.17 6.88 24.95
C PHE A 20 0.29 6.60 26.44
N ALA A 21 -0.31 7.44 27.30
CA ALA A 21 -0.33 7.22 28.73
C ALA A 21 -1.42 6.20 29.04
N ALA A 22 -1.03 5.01 29.49
CA ALA A 22 -2.00 4.05 30.01
C ALA A 22 -2.59 4.59 31.32
N ALA A 23 -3.89 4.40 31.50
CA ALA A 23 -4.52 4.62 32.78
C ALA A 23 -3.90 3.68 33.84
N GLY A 24 -3.35 4.23 34.94
CA GLY A 24 -2.87 3.43 36.05
C GLY A 24 -1.38 3.11 36.12
N GLY A 25 -0.47 3.86 35.46
CA GLY A 25 0.99 3.74 35.70
C GLY A 25 1.67 2.51 35.07
N ARG A 26 0.91 1.62 34.37
CA ARG A 26 1.49 0.52 33.58
C ARG A 26 1.99 1.02 32.20
N ARG A 27 2.94 0.31 31.60
CA ARG A 27 3.28 0.55 30.19
C ARG A 27 2.08 0.21 29.30
N PRO A 28 1.73 1.06 28.31
CA PRO A 28 0.68 0.73 27.35
C PRO A 28 1.03 -0.56 26.61
N ARG A 29 0.03 -1.45 26.48
CA ARG A 29 0.22 -2.73 25.79
C ARG A 29 -0.18 -2.63 24.34
N VAL A 30 0.70 -3.12 23.46
CA VAL A 30 0.51 -3.17 22.03
C VAL A 30 0.51 -4.61 21.56
N VAL A 31 -0.55 -5.02 20.89
CA VAL A 31 -0.61 -6.31 20.18
C VAL A 31 -0.27 -6.06 18.72
N VAL A 32 0.69 -6.83 18.19
CA VAL A 32 1.09 -6.79 16.79
C VAL A 32 0.81 -8.15 16.17
N THR A 33 -0.09 -8.23 15.21
CA THR A 33 -0.28 -9.44 14.39
C THR A 33 0.61 -9.35 13.16
N GLY A 34 1.17 -10.47 12.71
CA GLY A 34 2.14 -10.47 11.60
C GLY A 34 3.50 -9.89 12.00
N GLY A 35 3.83 -9.98 13.30
CA GLY A 35 5.08 -9.44 13.84
C GLY A 35 6.33 -10.21 13.44
N ALA A 36 6.21 -11.42 12.90
CA ALA A 36 7.33 -12.19 12.34
C ALA A 36 7.62 -11.83 10.86
N GLY A 37 6.68 -11.15 10.18
CA GLY A 37 6.87 -10.72 8.81
C GLY A 37 7.88 -9.58 8.64
N PRO A 38 8.30 -9.29 7.38
CA PRO A 38 9.36 -8.30 7.10
C PRO A 38 9.08 -6.89 7.63
N LEU A 39 7.84 -6.43 7.56
CA LEU A 39 7.42 -5.14 8.09
C LEU A 39 7.22 -5.21 9.61
N GLY A 40 6.52 -6.27 10.08
CA GLY A 40 6.15 -6.43 11.48
C GLY A 40 7.35 -6.58 12.40
N SER A 41 8.34 -7.41 12.04
CA SER A 41 9.54 -7.64 12.85
C SER A 41 10.38 -6.37 13.04
N ARG A 42 10.51 -5.56 11.99
CA ARG A 42 11.19 -4.27 12.07
C ARG A 42 10.40 -3.26 12.91
N PHE A 43 9.07 -3.22 12.75
CA PHE A 43 8.21 -2.37 13.57
C PHE A 43 8.31 -2.76 15.05
N VAL A 44 8.20 -4.05 15.38
CA VAL A 44 8.32 -4.57 16.76
C VAL A 44 9.67 -4.20 17.35
N ARG A 45 10.77 -4.42 16.63
CA ARG A 45 12.13 -4.07 17.09
C ARG A 45 12.29 -2.57 17.33
N ALA A 46 11.82 -1.73 16.40
CA ALA A 46 11.89 -0.29 16.53
C ALA A 46 11.03 0.25 17.68
N LEU A 47 9.87 -0.36 17.94
CA LEU A 47 9.01 0.01 19.06
C LEU A 47 9.60 -0.47 20.40
N ALA A 48 10.13 -1.69 20.45
CA ALA A 48 10.80 -2.26 21.64
C ALA A 48 12.04 -1.43 22.04
N ALA A 49 12.83 -0.97 21.08
CA ALA A 49 13.99 -0.10 21.34
C ALA A 49 13.64 1.20 22.08
N ARG A 50 12.38 1.62 22.05
CA ARG A 50 11.91 2.79 22.83
C ARG A 50 11.68 2.50 24.30
N GLY A 51 11.50 1.23 24.69
CA GLY A 51 11.27 0.80 26.08
C GLY A 51 9.99 1.31 26.72
N THR A 52 9.07 1.86 25.94
CA THR A 52 7.88 2.59 26.42
C THR A 52 6.60 1.74 26.44
N HIS A 53 6.60 0.59 25.79
CA HIS A 53 5.41 -0.25 25.58
C HIS A 53 5.65 -1.69 26.02
N ASP A 54 4.60 -2.37 26.44
CA ASP A 54 4.54 -3.83 26.61
C ASP A 54 4.05 -4.43 25.26
N ILE A 55 4.93 -5.17 24.59
CA ILE A 55 4.67 -5.65 23.22
C ILE A 55 4.35 -7.15 23.22
N VAL A 56 3.22 -7.50 22.62
CA VAL A 56 2.81 -8.87 22.40
C VAL A 56 2.67 -9.11 20.90
N VAL A 57 3.38 -10.09 20.38
CA VAL A 57 3.28 -10.50 18.99
C VAL A 57 2.36 -11.71 18.89
N LEU A 58 1.35 -11.63 18.03
CA LEU A 58 0.50 -12.75 17.65
C LEU A 58 0.88 -13.18 16.23
N ASP A 59 1.52 -14.35 16.12
CA ASP A 59 2.01 -14.88 14.84
C ASP A 59 2.22 -16.40 14.93
N LEU A 60 2.46 -17.07 13.81
CA LEU A 60 2.82 -18.47 13.72
C LEU A 60 4.14 -18.78 14.42
N VAL A 61 5.08 -17.84 14.33
CA VAL A 61 6.43 -17.98 14.88
C VAL A 61 6.83 -16.70 15.61
N PRO A 62 7.77 -16.74 16.56
CA PRO A 62 8.30 -15.54 17.18
C PRO A 62 9.00 -14.65 16.14
N PRO A 63 8.94 -13.31 16.31
CA PRO A 63 9.62 -12.40 15.39
C PRO A 63 11.13 -12.62 15.45
N PRO A 64 11.82 -12.61 14.30
CA PRO A 64 13.28 -12.77 14.26
C PRO A 64 13.94 -11.60 14.99
N ASP A 65 15.02 -11.87 15.72
CA ASP A 65 15.81 -10.88 16.48
C ASP A 65 14.98 -10.04 17.45
N ALA A 66 13.89 -10.60 17.98
CA ALA A 66 13.06 -9.90 18.95
C ALA A 66 13.82 -9.71 20.27
N PRO A 67 13.74 -8.52 20.88
CA PRO A 67 14.23 -8.32 22.24
C PRO A 67 13.54 -9.23 23.26
N PRO A 68 14.22 -9.64 24.37
CA PRO A 68 13.69 -10.59 25.34
C PRO A 68 12.39 -10.17 26.04
N ASP A 69 12.12 -8.88 26.10
CA ASP A 69 10.90 -8.28 26.66
C ASP A 69 9.69 -8.30 25.72
N VAL A 70 9.88 -8.71 24.46
CA VAL A 70 8.79 -8.90 23.50
C VAL A 70 8.19 -10.29 23.72
N ARG A 71 6.92 -10.34 24.07
CA ARG A 71 6.19 -11.60 24.27
C ARG A 71 5.62 -12.10 22.95
N HIS A 72 5.70 -13.40 22.71
CA HIS A 72 5.08 -14.07 21.56
C HIS A 72 3.95 -14.99 22.04
N ARG A 73 2.85 -14.97 21.35
CA ARG A 73 1.72 -15.92 21.48
C ARG A 73 1.41 -16.48 20.09
N PHE A 74 1.32 -17.79 20.01
CA PHE A 74 0.96 -18.45 18.76
C PHE A 74 -0.46 -18.05 18.32
N LEU A 75 -0.58 -17.66 17.07
CA LEU A 75 -1.84 -17.41 16.39
C LEU A 75 -1.73 -17.79 14.92
N ASP A 76 -2.60 -18.70 14.49
CA ASP A 76 -2.85 -18.99 13.08
C ASP A 76 -4.26 -18.53 12.72
N LEU A 77 -4.34 -17.52 11.85
CA LEU A 77 -5.62 -16.94 11.41
C LEU A 77 -6.35 -17.82 10.37
N ASN A 78 -5.72 -18.86 9.84
CA ASN A 78 -6.31 -19.80 8.90
C ASN A 78 -6.90 -21.04 9.57
N LEU A 79 -6.72 -21.20 10.87
CA LEU A 79 -7.29 -22.35 11.57
C LEU A 79 -8.80 -22.20 11.77
N PRO A 80 -9.56 -23.30 11.75
CA PRO A 80 -10.93 -23.30 12.22
C PRO A 80 -11.02 -22.68 13.63
N HIS A 81 -12.02 -21.84 13.88
CA HIS A 81 -12.21 -21.12 15.15
C HIS A 81 -11.11 -20.09 15.48
N ALA A 82 -10.40 -19.57 14.48
CA ALA A 82 -9.43 -18.49 14.66
C ALA A 82 -10.07 -17.24 15.29
N ASP A 83 -11.33 -16.94 14.97
CA ASP A 83 -12.16 -15.90 15.56
C ASP A 83 -12.20 -15.98 17.10
N GLY A 84 -12.56 -17.14 17.63
CA GLY A 84 -12.58 -17.41 19.07
C GLY A 84 -11.20 -17.32 19.71
N THR A 85 -10.16 -17.80 19.01
CA THR A 85 -8.77 -17.72 19.47
C THR A 85 -8.28 -16.28 19.56
N VAL A 86 -8.49 -15.47 18.52
CA VAL A 86 -8.15 -14.04 18.52
C VAL A 86 -8.88 -13.30 19.65
N TYR A 87 -10.18 -13.55 19.78
CA TYR A 87 -11.00 -12.93 20.84
C TYR A 87 -10.45 -13.26 22.23
N LYS A 88 -10.16 -14.54 22.52
CA LYS A 88 -9.59 -14.97 23.79
C LYS A 88 -8.25 -14.27 24.04
N LEU A 89 -7.35 -14.26 23.07
CA LEU A 89 -6.05 -13.63 23.21
C LEU A 89 -6.16 -12.11 23.48
N LEU A 90 -6.99 -11.38 22.73
CA LEU A 90 -7.16 -9.94 22.96
C LEU A 90 -7.84 -9.64 24.30
N LYS A 91 -8.76 -10.49 24.74
CA LYS A 91 -9.41 -10.37 26.05
C LYS A 91 -8.42 -10.62 27.22
N GLU A 92 -7.53 -11.59 27.08
CA GLU A 92 -6.47 -11.89 28.06
C GLU A 92 -5.44 -10.76 28.11
N GLU A 93 -4.95 -10.35 26.95
CA GLU A 93 -3.88 -9.34 26.85
C GLU A 93 -4.35 -7.92 27.13
N ARG A 94 -5.62 -7.60 26.91
CA ARG A 94 -6.21 -6.25 27.10
C ARG A 94 -5.33 -5.15 26.50
N PRO A 95 -5.08 -5.18 25.18
CA PRO A 95 -4.20 -4.20 24.56
C PRO A 95 -4.84 -2.81 24.47
N ASP A 96 -4.03 -1.79 24.62
CA ASP A 96 -4.39 -0.40 24.36
C ASP A 96 -4.42 -0.10 22.86
N ALA A 97 -3.60 -0.83 22.09
CA ALA A 97 -3.54 -0.72 20.63
C ALA A 97 -3.31 -2.09 19.96
N VAL A 98 -3.87 -2.24 18.76
CA VAL A 98 -3.60 -3.37 17.86
C VAL A 98 -3.04 -2.84 16.55
N VAL A 99 -1.92 -3.41 16.11
CA VAL A 99 -1.29 -3.17 14.81
C VAL A 99 -1.38 -4.44 13.98
N HIS A 100 -2.29 -4.45 13.00
CA HIS A 100 -2.59 -5.62 12.18
C HIS A 100 -1.79 -5.58 10.88
N LEU A 101 -0.74 -6.41 10.83
CA LEU A 101 0.18 -6.55 9.69
C LEU A 101 0.26 -8.00 9.18
N ALA A 102 -0.56 -8.91 9.74
CA ALA A 102 -0.64 -10.32 9.34
C ALA A 102 -1.34 -10.44 7.97
N GLN A 103 -0.60 -10.18 6.91
CA GLN A 103 -1.10 -10.19 5.54
C GLN A 103 -0.03 -10.72 4.59
N ILE A 104 -0.46 -11.57 3.65
CA ILE A 104 0.37 -11.97 2.49
C ILE A 104 0.30 -10.84 1.47
N ARG A 105 1.47 -10.31 1.08
CA ARG A 105 1.61 -9.17 0.17
C ARG A 105 2.10 -9.55 -1.23
N SER A 106 2.09 -10.82 -1.53
CA SER A 106 2.42 -11.39 -2.84
C SER A 106 1.30 -12.28 -3.31
N PRO A 107 0.98 -12.32 -4.61
CA PRO A 107 0.04 -13.30 -5.14
C PRO A 107 0.53 -14.71 -4.82
N SER A 108 -0.40 -15.60 -4.53
CA SER A 108 -0.14 -17.00 -4.22
C SER A 108 -1.05 -17.89 -5.06
N ARG A 109 -0.57 -19.10 -5.39
CA ARG A 109 -1.39 -20.13 -6.05
C ARG A 109 -2.46 -20.68 -5.12
N ASP A 110 -2.18 -20.70 -3.82
CA ASP A 110 -3.19 -20.97 -2.81
C ASP A 110 -3.97 -19.70 -2.49
N ALA A 111 -4.89 -19.36 -3.40
CA ALA A 111 -5.74 -18.18 -3.25
C ALA A 111 -6.71 -18.30 -2.07
N THR A 112 -7.09 -19.53 -1.68
CA THR A 112 -7.96 -19.76 -0.53
C THR A 112 -7.24 -19.41 0.76
N TYR A 113 -6.01 -19.90 0.93
CA TYR A 113 -5.17 -19.57 2.08
C TYR A 113 -4.94 -18.05 2.21
N VAL A 114 -4.68 -17.36 1.09
CA VAL A 114 -4.49 -15.90 1.10
C VAL A 114 -5.78 -15.17 1.48
N HIS A 115 -6.93 -15.60 0.96
CA HIS A 115 -8.23 -15.02 1.29
C HIS A 115 -8.58 -15.19 2.77
N GLU A 116 -8.43 -16.39 3.29
CA GLU A 116 -8.65 -16.67 4.72
C GLU A 116 -7.77 -15.80 5.62
N LEU A 117 -6.49 -15.62 5.25
CA LEU A 117 -5.59 -14.76 6.03
C LEU A 117 -5.90 -13.27 5.86
N ASN A 118 -5.97 -12.79 4.61
CA ASN A 118 -6.02 -11.34 4.34
C ASN A 118 -7.40 -10.74 4.61
N ALA A 119 -8.48 -11.39 4.15
CA ALA A 119 -9.84 -10.88 4.30
C ALA A 119 -10.48 -11.36 5.61
N ILE A 120 -10.58 -12.69 5.78
CA ILE A 120 -11.29 -13.27 6.93
C ILE A 120 -10.50 -13.09 8.22
N GLY A 121 -9.19 -13.32 8.20
CA GLY A 121 -8.32 -13.05 9.35
C GLY A 121 -8.37 -11.59 9.80
N SER A 122 -8.41 -10.63 8.85
CA SER A 122 -8.63 -9.22 9.18
C SER A 122 -9.99 -8.97 9.83
N LEU A 123 -11.06 -9.62 9.35
CA LEU A 123 -12.37 -9.56 9.99
C LEU A 123 -12.31 -10.04 11.44
N HIS A 124 -11.69 -11.21 11.68
CA HIS A 124 -11.56 -11.79 13.02
C HIS A 124 -10.83 -10.85 13.98
N VAL A 125 -9.69 -10.28 13.54
CA VAL A 125 -8.92 -9.35 14.37
C VAL A 125 -9.70 -8.08 14.67
N LEU A 126 -10.36 -7.49 13.68
CA LEU A 126 -11.16 -6.27 13.88
C LEU A 126 -12.40 -6.53 14.77
N ALA A 127 -13.09 -7.63 14.56
CA ALA A 127 -14.24 -8.00 15.40
C ALA A 127 -13.81 -8.19 16.87
N ALA A 128 -12.77 -8.99 17.10
CA ALA A 128 -12.23 -9.24 18.43
C ALA A 128 -11.72 -7.95 19.11
N ALA A 129 -11.09 -7.06 18.35
CA ALA A 129 -10.63 -5.77 18.87
C ALA A 129 -11.80 -4.88 19.32
N GLY A 130 -12.92 -4.89 18.59
CA GLY A 130 -14.13 -4.16 18.98
C GLY A 130 -14.74 -4.70 20.26
N GLU A 131 -14.92 -6.01 20.37
CA GLU A 131 -15.45 -6.67 21.57
C GLU A 131 -14.50 -6.49 22.80
N ALA A 132 -13.19 -6.47 22.57
CA ALA A 132 -12.19 -6.17 23.59
C ALA A 132 -12.04 -4.68 23.91
N LYS A 133 -12.81 -3.80 23.23
CA LYS A 133 -12.79 -2.34 23.37
C LYS A 133 -11.40 -1.73 23.17
N VAL A 134 -10.67 -2.21 22.16
CA VAL A 134 -9.36 -1.68 21.81
C VAL A 134 -9.52 -0.25 21.26
N GLY A 135 -8.89 0.72 21.92
CA GLY A 135 -9.07 2.13 21.58
C GLY A 135 -8.31 2.56 20.32
N ARG A 136 -7.28 1.81 19.89
CA ARG A 136 -6.42 2.17 18.75
C ARG A 136 -6.19 0.97 17.82
N LEU A 137 -6.45 1.16 16.53
CA LEU A 137 -6.25 0.14 15.50
C LEU A 137 -5.45 0.72 14.33
N ILE A 138 -4.44 -0.02 13.88
CA ILE A 138 -3.72 0.26 12.64
C ILE A 138 -3.81 -0.97 11.75
N LEU A 139 -4.33 -0.78 10.55
CA LEU A 139 -4.46 -1.84 9.54
C LEU A 139 -3.51 -1.55 8.38
N GLY A 140 -2.68 -2.53 8.03
CA GLY A 140 -1.92 -2.50 6.78
C GLY A 140 -2.82 -2.78 5.58
N SER A 141 -2.59 -2.05 4.48
CA SER A 141 -3.24 -2.24 3.19
C SER A 141 -2.25 -1.96 2.06
N THR A 142 -2.70 -1.87 0.83
CA THR A 142 -1.87 -1.62 -0.35
C THR A 142 -2.49 -0.59 -1.27
N THR A 143 -1.68 0.21 -1.97
CA THR A 143 -2.16 1.13 -3.01
C THR A 143 -2.73 0.40 -4.23
N LEU A 144 -2.46 -0.90 -4.39
CA LEU A 144 -3.04 -1.70 -5.49
C LEU A 144 -4.56 -1.78 -5.44
N VAL A 145 -5.19 -1.49 -4.30
CA VAL A 145 -6.66 -1.44 -4.15
C VAL A 145 -7.35 -0.45 -5.09
N TYR A 146 -6.61 0.52 -5.62
CA TYR A 146 -7.12 1.45 -6.63
C TYR A 146 -7.29 0.79 -8.00
N GLY A 147 -6.56 -0.29 -8.26
CA GLY A 147 -6.50 -0.97 -9.57
C GLY A 147 -5.70 -0.20 -10.62
N ALA A 148 -5.05 -0.92 -11.52
CA ALA A 148 -4.36 -0.34 -12.67
C ALA A 148 -5.35 -0.16 -13.83
N ARG A 149 -5.75 1.08 -14.10
CA ARG A 149 -6.78 1.41 -15.08
C ARG A 149 -6.34 2.52 -16.02
N GLY A 150 -6.85 2.47 -17.28
CA GLY A 150 -6.49 3.44 -18.32
C GLY A 150 -7.01 4.86 -18.06
N ASP A 151 -7.99 5.01 -17.19
CA ASP A 151 -8.57 6.29 -16.78
C ASP A 151 -8.05 6.79 -15.40
N ASN A 152 -7.04 6.13 -14.83
CA ASN A 152 -6.42 6.60 -13.62
C ASN A 152 -5.70 7.94 -13.86
N PRO A 153 -5.84 8.91 -12.94
CA PRO A 153 -5.01 10.11 -12.97
C PRO A 153 -3.54 9.77 -12.67
N ASN A 154 -2.65 10.71 -12.93
CA ASN A 154 -1.22 10.52 -12.68
C ASN A 154 -0.88 10.15 -11.24
N TYR A 155 -1.68 10.65 -10.27
CA TYR A 155 -1.53 10.34 -8.84
C TYR A 155 -2.89 10.08 -8.21
N LEU A 156 -3.00 8.97 -7.50
CA LEU A 156 -4.21 8.50 -6.81
C LEU A 156 -4.19 8.99 -5.37
N THR A 157 -5.19 9.76 -5.00
CA THR A 157 -5.40 10.21 -3.61
C THR A 157 -6.29 9.21 -2.86
N GLU A 158 -6.42 9.38 -1.54
CA GLU A 158 -7.24 8.51 -0.70
C GLU A 158 -8.74 8.58 -0.99
N GLU A 159 -9.20 9.64 -1.63
CA GLU A 159 -10.59 9.87 -2.07
C GLU A 159 -10.95 9.09 -3.35
N HIS A 160 -9.94 8.60 -4.08
CA HIS A 160 -10.18 7.78 -5.27
C HIS A 160 -10.94 6.51 -4.92
N PRO A 161 -11.91 6.11 -5.76
CA PRO A 161 -12.64 4.87 -5.56
C PRO A 161 -11.72 3.65 -5.67
N LEU A 162 -12.01 2.64 -4.86
CA LEU A 162 -11.33 1.35 -4.95
C LEU A 162 -11.92 0.57 -6.13
N ARG A 163 -11.09 0.28 -7.12
CA ARG A 163 -11.52 -0.37 -8.37
C ARG A 163 -10.59 -1.52 -8.76
N PRO A 164 -10.37 -2.53 -7.87
CA PRO A 164 -9.58 -3.69 -8.23
C PRO A 164 -10.21 -4.39 -9.43
N ASP A 165 -9.41 -5.12 -10.19
CA ASP A 165 -9.97 -6.01 -11.19
C ASP A 165 -10.80 -7.10 -10.50
N PRO A 166 -12.02 -7.41 -10.99
CA PRO A 166 -12.86 -8.45 -10.38
C PRO A 166 -12.22 -9.85 -10.33
N GLN A 167 -11.27 -10.13 -11.22
CA GLN A 167 -10.52 -11.38 -11.26
C GLN A 167 -9.27 -11.38 -10.37
N ASP A 168 -8.81 -10.20 -9.93
CA ASP A 168 -7.67 -10.08 -9.03
C ASP A 168 -8.09 -10.36 -7.58
N ARG A 169 -8.18 -11.64 -7.23
CA ARG A 169 -8.56 -12.08 -5.87
C ARG A 169 -7.64 -11.49 -4.82
N PHE A 170 -6.33 -11.48 -5.08
CA PHE A 170 -5.33 -10.98 -4.14
C PHE A 170 -5.58 -9.51 -3.75
N VAL A 171 -5.86 -8.63 -4.70
CA VAL A 171 -6.13 -7.22 -4.40
C VAL A 171 -7.52 -7.03 -3.79
N ARG A 172 -8.49 -7.84 -4.19
CA ARG A 172 -9.85 -7.81 -3.60
C ARG A 172 -9.85 -8.11 -2.11
N ASP A 173 -9.01 -9.02 -1.63
CA ASP A 173 -8.89 -9.34 -0.20
C ASP A 173 -8.51 -8.11 0.63
N PHE A 174 -7.63 -7.24 0.12
CA PHE A 174 -7.30 -5.96 0.77
C PHE A 174 -8.47 -4.98 0.76
N VAL A 175 -9.25 -4.93 -0.33
CA VAL A 175 -10.46 -4.09 -0.40
C VAL A 175 -11.50 -4.57 0.62
N GLU A 176 -11.64 -5.87 0.80
CA GLU A 176 -12.53 -6.48 1.78
C GLU A 176 -12.06 -6.19 3.21
N ALA A 177 -10.78 -6.35 3.52
CA ALA A 177 -10.19 -5.98 4.81
C ALA A 177 -10.44 -4.50 5.15
N GLU A 178 -10.29 -3.58 4.19
CA GLU A 178 -10.65 -2.17 4.39
C GLU A 178 -12.16 -1.95 4.57
N SER A 179 -13.00 -2.77 3.95
CA SER A 179 -14.45 -2.74 4.17
C SER A 179 -14.80 -3.14 5.61
N HIS A 180 -14.12 -4.16 6.16
CA HIS A 180 -14.24 -4.55 7.55
C HIS A 180 -13.79 -3.43 8.50
N ALA A 181 -12.70 -2.73 8.18
CA ALA A 181 -12.24 -1.57 8.96
C ALA A 181 -13.28 -0.43 8.95
N ARG A 182 -13.90 -0.14 7.80
CA ARG A 182 -14.98 0.85 7.69
C ARG A 182 -16.22 0.43 8.50
N ALA A 183 -16.57 -0.86 8.48
CA ALA A 183 -17.67 -1.41 9.28
C ALA A 183 -17.35 -1.30 10.78
N HIS A 184 -16.12 -1.57 11.18
CA HIS A 184 -15.65 -1.45 12.55
C HIS A 184 -15.80 0.00 13.06
N VAL A 185 -15.36 1.02 12.29
CA VAL A 185 -15.53 2.44 12.68
C VAL A 185 -16.99 2.82 12.86
N ARG A 186 -17.89 2.30 12.03
CA ARG A 186 -19.34 2.56 12.19
C ARG A 186 -19.93 1.91 13.45
N ARG A 187 -19.46 0.72 13.81
CA ARG A 187 -19.94 -0.01 14.99
C ARG A 187 -19.32 0.48 16.30
N TYR A 188 -18.08 0.93 16.25
CA TYR A 188 -17.30 1.39 17.41
C TYR A 188 -16.70 2.78 17.12
N PRO A 189 -17.51 3.86 17.15
CA PRO A 189 -17.08 5.19 16.73
C PRO A 189 -16.01 5.81 17.65
N GLU A 190 -15.85 5.29 18.86
CA GLU A 190 -14.78 5.68 19.80
C GLU A 190 -13.40 5.12 19.41
N ALA A 191 -13.36 4.05 18.62
CA ALA A 191 -12.12 3.43 18.18
C ALA A 191 -11.41 4.28 17.14
N LYS A 192 -10.14 4.57 17.37
CA LYS A 192 -9.30 5.32 16.46
C LYS A 192 -8.64 4.37 15.46
N VAL A 193 -9.18 4.31 14.24
CA VAL A 193 -8.71 3.40 13.20
C VAL A 193 -7.92 4.15 12.14
N THR A 194 -6.73 3.64 11.82
CA THR A 194 -5.88 4.12 10.73
C THR A 194 -5.58 2.99 9.77
N VAL A 195 -5.81 3.22 8.48
CA VAL A 195 -5.48 2.28 7.40
C VAL A 195 -4.29 2.86 6.62
N LEU A 196 -3.23 2.08 6.48
CA LEU A 196 -2.02 2.46 5.75
C LEU A 196 -1.97 1.71 4.42
N ARG A 197 -2.26 2.40 3.32
CA ARG A 197 -2.12 1.87 1.96
C ARG A 197 -0.68 2.04 1.51
N PHE A 198 0.13 1.02 1.70
CA PHE A 198 1.52 1.05 1.27
C PHE A 198 1.63 0.90 -0.25
N ALA A 199 2.41 1.77 -0.89
CA ALA A 199 2.95 1.46 -2.21
C ALA A 199 3.76 0.14 -2.13
N PRO A 200 3.97 -0.58 -3.24
CA PRO A 200 4.80 -1.78 -3.22
C PRO A 200 6.12 -1.48 -2.52
N PHE A 201 6.35 -2.12 -1.36
CA PHE A 201 7.57 -1.88 -0.60
C PHE A 201 8.54 -3.05 -0.72
N MET A 202 9.80 -2.72 -0.83
CA MET A 202 10.88 -3.67 -1.02
C MET A 202 12.20 -3.12 -0.46
N SER A 203 13.14 -4.01 -0.23
CA SER A 203 14.53 -3.71 0.15
C SER A 203 15.40 -4.91 -0.19
N ALA A 204 16.70 -4.73 -0.25
CA ALA A 204 17.64 -5.77 -0.68
C ALA A 204 17.56 -7.06 0.13
N ASP A 205 17.20 -6.98 1.40
CA ASP A 205 17.08 -8.10 2.34
C ASP A 205 15.65 -8.70 2.40
N VAL A 206 14.67 -8.11 1.70
CA VAL A 206 13.30 -8.63 1.62
C VAL A 206 13.06 -9.27 0.25
N ARG A 207 12.70 -10.55 0.26
CA ARG A 207 12.36 -11.28 -0.97
C ARG A 207 10.97 -10.82 -1.46
N ASP A 208 10.95 -9.93 -2.48
CA ASP A 208 9.72 -9.51 -3.15
C ASP A 208 9.65 -10.06 -4.57
N TYR A 209 8.45 -10.51 -4.98
CA TYR A 209 8.26 -11.08 -6.33
C TYR A 209 8.44 -10.04 -7.43
N ARG A 210 8.11 -8.76 -7.17
CA ARG A 210 8.26 -7.66 -8.13
C ARG A 210 9.72 -7.39 -8.45
N ALA A 211 10.58 -7.42 -7.42
CA ALA A 211 12.03 -7.31 -7.62
C ALA A 211 12.56 -8.46 -8.48
N LYS A 212 11.99 -9.68 -8.35
CA LYS A 212 12.33 -10.82 -9.21
C LYS A 212 11.83 -10.62 -10.64
N VAL A 213 10.60 -10.11 -10.82
CA VAL A 213 10.02 -9.82 -12.14
C VAL A 213 10.82 -8.72 -12.86
N LEU A 214 11.12 -7.61 -12.18
CA LEU A 214 11.92 -6.52 -12.73
C LEU A 214 13.33 -6.97 -13.12
N GLY A 215 13.92 -7.82 -12.30
CA GLY A 215 15.26 -8.31 -12.50
C GLY A 215 15.36 -9.59 -13.35
N ALA A 216 14.30 -10.13 -13.93
CA ALA A 216 14.40 -11.28 -14.81
C ALA A 216 15.34 -10.98 -16.00
N PRO A 217 16.20 -11.92 -16.44
CA PRO A 217 17.12 -11.68 -17.57
C PRO A 217 16.39 -11.21 -18.82
N PHE A 218 15.24 -11.81 -19.08
CA PHE A 218 14.30 -11.40 -20.13
C PHE A 218 13.01 -10.95 -19.47
N ALA A 219 12.64 -9.69 -19.71
CA ALA A 219 11.46 -9.10 -19.12
C ALA A 219 10.41 -8.81 -20.21
N VAL A 220 9.27 -9.46 -20.13
CA VAL A 220 8.13 -9.15 -21.02
C VAL A 220 7.73 -7.69 -20.83
N THR A 221 7.76 -6.91 -21.92
CA THR A 221 7.27 -5.53 -21.98
C THR A 221 6.04 -5.47 -22.88
N LEU A 222 5.12 -4.56 -22.58
CA LEU A 222 3.92 -4.42 -23.39
C LEU A 222 4.16 -3.39 -24.49
N LEU A 223 3.90 -3.80 -25.75
CA LEU A 223 4.01 -2.90 -26.90
C LEU A 223 3.12 -1.67 -26.71
N GLY A 224 3.74 -0.48 -26.79
CA GLY A 224 3.05 0.80 -26.68
C GLY A 224 2.75 1.27 -25.26
N TYR A 225 3.25 0.57 -24.23
CA TYR A 225 3.02 0.93 -22.81
C TYR A 225 4.32 0.97 -22.02
N ASP A 226 4.47 2.04 -21.24
CA ASP A 226 5.59 2.22 -20.31
C ASP A 226 5.08 2.92 -19.04
N PRO A 227 4.30 2.22 -18.19
CA PRO A 227 3.69 2.82 -17.02
C PRO A 227 4.73 3.23 -15.99
N LEU A 228 4.40 4.26 -15.22
CA LEU A 228 5.18 4.68 -14.07
C LEU A 228 4.97 3.72 -12.91
N VAL A 229 6.06 3.39 -12.22
CA VAL A 229 6.06 2.54 -11.02
C VAL A 229 6.58 3.30 -9.82
N GLN A 230 6.13 2.88 -8.64
CA GLN A 230 6.64 3.32 -7.33
C GLN A 230 7.19 2.12 -6.57
N ALA A 231 8.28 2.36 -5.83
CA ALA A 231 8.86 1.40 -4.91
C ALA A 231 9.20 2.10 -3.59
N LEU A 232 8.49 1.76 -2.54
CA LEU A 232 8.73 2.25 -1.18
C LEU A 232 9.83 1.40 -0.53
N HIS A 233 10.75 2.01 0.21
CA HIS A 233 11.68 1.25 1.01
C HIS A 233 11.01 0.64 2.24
N THR A 234 11.38 -0.59 2.62
CA THR A 234 10.78 -1.28 3.78
C THR A 234 10.94 -0.46 5.07
N ASP A 235 12.09 0.19 5.28
CA ASP A 235 12.29 1.03 6.48
C ASP A 235 11.39 2.27 6.49
N ASP A 236 11.06 2.84 5.33
CA ASP A 236 10.12 3.95 5.23
C ASP A 236 8.68 3.48 5.52
N ALA A 237 8.33 2.25 5.15
CA ALA A 237 7.06 1.64 5.56
C ALA A 237 6.99 1.45 7.09
N VAL A 238 8.08 1.03 7.72
CA VAL A 238 8.21 0.94 9.19
C VAL A 238 8.06 2.32 9.82
N GLN A 239 8.76 3.33 9.30
CA GLN A 239 8.68 4.70 9.80
C GLN A 239 7.24 5.23 9.71
N ALA A 240 6.54 5.03 8.60
CA ALA A 240 5.14 5.44 8.45
C ALA A 240 4.22 4.75 9.47
N THR A 241 4.45 3.45 9.73
CA THR A 241 3.69 2.71 10.73
C THR A 241 3.93 3.26 12.15
N LEU A 242 5.18 3.59 12.49
CA LEU A 242 5.52 4.23 13.77
C LEU A 242 4.89 5.63 13.89
N LEU A 243 4.94 6.43 12.83
CA LEU A 243 4.33 7.76 12.83
C LEU A 243 2.81 7.69 12.99
N ALA A 244 2.16 6.75 12.32
CA ALA A 244 0.74 6.51 12.51
C ALA A 244 0.44 6.03 13.94
N PHE A 245 1.28 5.17 14.51
CA PHE A 245 1.15 4.71 15.89
C PHE A 245 1.29 5.86 16.90
N ASP A 246 2.23 6.75 16.69
CA ASP A 246 2.53 7.90 17.57
C ASP A 246 1.47 9.02 17.48
N ARG A 247 0.57 8.99 16.49
CA ARG A 247 -0.47 10.01 16.23
C ARG A 247 -1.87 9.41 16.25
N PRO A 248 -2.41 9.10 17.42
CA PRO A 248 -3.73 8.48 17.54
C PRO A 248 -4.88 9.35 17.00
N GLU A 249 -4.68 10.65 16.87
CA GLU A 249 -5.63 11.59 16.27
C GLU A 249 -5.67 11.51 14.74
N ALA A 250 -4.62 11.00 14.11
CA ALA A 250 -4.56 10.80 12.66
C ALA A 250 -5.29 9.52 12.26
N THR A 251 -6.60 9.60 12.19
CA THR A 251 -7.49 8.49 11.80
C THR A 251 -7.82 8.50 10.31
N GLY A 252 -8.37 7.40 9.83
CA GLY A 252 -8.77 7.22 8.44
C GLY A 252 -7.69 6.57 7.58
N VAL A 253 -7.76 6.80 6.27
CA VAL A 253 -6.89 6.15 5.28
C VAL A 253 -5.74 7.07 4.89
N PHE A 254 -4.54 6.50 4.74
CA PHE A 254 -3.33 7.20 4.30
C PHE A 254 -2.58 6.39 3.24
N ASN A 255 -2.26 7.03 2.14
CA ASN A 255 -1.31 6.49 1.17
C ASN A 255 0.12 6.68 1.68
N ILE A 256 0.85 5.59 1.75
CA ILE A 256 2.26 5.58 2.14
C ILE A 256 3.09 5.23 0.91
N ALA A 257 3.58 6.26 0.26
CA ALA A 257 4.29 6.17 -1.00
C ALA A 257 5.60 6.97 -0.97
N PRO A 258 6.62 6.55 -1.74
CA PRO A 258 7.89 7.26 -1.85
C PRO A 258 7.74 8.54 -2.63
N GLU A 259 8.77 9.37 -2.61
CA GLU A 259 8.96 10.42 -3.61
C GLU A 259 9.46 9.83 -4.93
N GLY A 260 9.08 10.48 -6.02
CA GLY A 260 9.49 10.09 -7.36
C GLY A 260 8.80 8.83 -7.89
N VAL A 261 8.86 8.70 -9.19
CA VAL A 261 8.33 7.58 -9.97
C VAL A 261 9.31 7.28 -11.10
N LEU A 262 9.34 6.06 -11.59
CA LEU A 262 10.15 5.67 -12.74
C LEU A 262 9.28 5.00 -13.79
N PRO A 263 9.54 5.23 -15.10
CA PRO A 263 9.05 4.34 -16.15
C PRO A 263 9.53 2.90 -15.89
N ILE A 264 8.67 1.93 -16.14
CA ILE A 264 9.03 0.52 -15.91
C ILE A 264 10.23 0.08 -16.78
N SER A 265 10.37 0.66 -17.97
CA SER A 265 11.53 0.47 -18.83
C SER A 265 12.83 0.90 -18.16
N SER A 266 12.84 2.10 -17.54
CA SER A 266 14.00 2.62 -16.80
C SER A 266 14.30 1.74 -15.58
N ALA A 267 13.30 1.34 -14.81
CA ALA A 267 13.49 0.43 -13.69
C ALA A 267 14.15 -0.89 -14.14
N ARG A 268 13.69 -1.50 -15.24
CA ARG A 268 14.27 -2.72 -15.79
C ARG A 268 15.69 -2.55 -16.30
N LEU A 269 15.99 -1.39 -16.91
CA LEU A 269 17.35 -1.08 -17.36
C LEU A 269 18.35 -1.09 -16.20
N LEU A 270 17.96 -0.55 -15.03
CA LEU A 270 18.81 -0.61 -13.83
C LEU A 270 19.15 -2.05 -13.41
N PHE A 271 18.25 -3.00 -13.63
CA PHE A 271 18.50 -4.41 -13.36
C PHE A 271 19.27 -5.14 -14.48
N GLY A 272 19.50 -4.49 -15.64
CA GLY A 272 20.11 -5.11 -16.80
C GLY A 272 19.22 -6.16 -17.48
N SER A 273 17.91 -6.04 -17.33
CA SER A 273 16.92 -6.92 -17.97
C SER A 273 16.77 -6.56 -19.44
N LEU A 274 16.78 -7.57 -20.32
CA LEU A 274 16.52 -7.39 -21.75
C LEU A 274 14.99 -7.35 -21.99
N PRO A 275 14.46 -6.29 -22.62
CA PRO A 275 13.04 -6.18 -22.91
C PRO A 275 12.63 -7.13 -24.02
N VAL A 276 11.56 -7.89 -23.81
CA VAL A 276 10.89 -8.69 -24.84
C VAL A 276 9.52 -8.08 -25.09
N PRO A 277 9.37 -7.24 -26.15
CA PRO A 277 8.13 -6.57 -26.42
C PRO A 277 7.09 -7.52 -26.99
N VAL A 278 5.90 -7.59 -26.35
CA VAL A 278 4.78 -8.42 -26.79
C VAL A 278 3.46 -7.64 -26.76
N PRO A 279 2.49 -7.99 -27.58
CA PRO A 279 1.12 -7.47 -27.47
C PRO A 279 0.51 -7.81 -26.09
N HIS A 280 -0.33 -6.92 -25.55
CA HIS A 280 -0.94 -7.10 -24.22
C HIS A 280 -1.65 -8.44 -24.03
N GLY A 281 -2.52 -8.85 -25.00
CA GLY A 281 -3.25 -10.12 -24.90
C GLY A 281 -2.33 -11.34 -24.84
N LEU A 282 -1.24 -11.32 -25.59
CA LEU A 282 -0.25 -12.41 -25.56
C LEU A 282 0.52 -12.42 -24.22
N ALA A 283 0.89 -11.25 -23.71
CA ALA A 283 1.56 -11.17 -22.39
C ALA A 283 0.67 -11.75 -21.29
N TYR A 284 -0.63 -11.43 -21.29
CA TYR A 284 -1.59 -11.98 -20.33
C TYR A 284 -1.58 -13.51 -20.37
N VAL A 285 -1.74 -14.10 -21.57
CA VAL A 285 -1.76 -15.55 -21.75
C VAL A 285 -0.44 -16.20 -21.32
N LEU A 286 0.69 -15.60 -21.67
CA LEU A 286 2.01 -16.12 -21.30
C LEU A 286 2.23 -16.10 -19.78
N TYR A 287 1.86 -15.01 -19.10
CA TYR A 287 1.97 -14.93 -17.64
C TYR A 287 1.03 -15.90 -16.96
N GLU A 288 -0.22 -16.02 -17.45
CA GLU A 288 -1.19 -16.95 -16.88
C GLU A 288 -0.75 -18.42 -17.07
N ALA A 289 -0.34 -18.80 -18.28
CA ALA A 289 0.17 -20.13 -18.54
C ALA A 289 1.42 -20.47 -17.67
N ALA A 290 2.35 -19.53 -17.56
CA ALA A 290 3.53 -19.71 -16.69
C ALA A 290 3.13 -19.83 -15.21
N TRP A 291 2.12 -19.07 -14.78
CA TRP A 291 1.57 -19.13 -13.43
C TRP A 291 0.95 -20.49 -13.13
N GLU A 292 0.07 -21.00 -14.00
CA GLU A 292 -0.59 -22.29 -13.85
C GLU A 292 0.42 -23.47 -13.90
N LEU A 293 1.46 -23.37 -14.74
CA LEU A 293 2.55 -24.36 -14.81
C LEU A 293 3.50 -24.31 -13.60
N GLY A 294 3.35 -23.37 -12.68
CA GLY A 294 4.20 -23.29 -11.49
C GLY A 294 5.57 -22.62 -11.68
N ILE A 295 5.87 -22.13 -12.88
CA ILE A 295 7.14 -21.47 -13.21
C ILE A 295 7.05 -19.95 -13.22
N GLY A 296 5.82 -19.38 -13.28
CA GLY A 296 5.58 -17.94 -13.29
C GLY A 296 5.73 -17.29 -11.92
N LEU A 297 6.14 -16.02 -11.90
CA LEU A 297 6.31 -15.22 -10.69
C LEU A 297 5.05 -14.43 -10.34
N MET A 298 4.11 -14.26 -11.27
CA MET A 298 2.87 -13.51 -11.08
C MET A 298 1.76 -14.05 -11.98
N PRO A 299 0.48 -13.95 -11.58
CA PRO A 299 -0.66 -14.32 -12.43
C PRO A 299 -0.82 -13.34 -13.58
N GLY A 300 -1.46 -13.79 -14.66
CA GLY A 300 -1.70 -13.00 -15.88
C GLY A 300 -2.44 -11.69 -15.63
N ILE A 301 -3.37 -11.69 -14.69
CA ILE A 301 -4.14 -10.48 -14.31
C ILE A 301 -3.22 -9.31 -13.87
N HIS A 302 -2.06 -9.58 -13.30
CA HIS A 302 -1.09 -8.56 -12.93
C HIS A 302 -0.40 -7.90 -14.13
N ALA A 303 -0.57 -8.40 -15.37
CA ALA A 303 -0.11 -7.72 -16.58
C ALA A 303 -0.77 -6.33 -16.77
N HIS A 304 -1.92 -6.07 -16.13
CA HIS A 304 -2.52 -4.73 -16.11
C HIS A 304 -1.62 -3.67 -15.46
N TYR A 305 -0.83 -4.05 -14.44
CA TYR A 305 0.16 -3.16 -13.81
C TYR A 305 1.40 -2.90 -14.68
N LEU A 306 1.58 -3.65 -15.78
CA LEU A 306 2.56 -3.38 -16.83
C LEU A 306 1.97 -2.48 -17.94
N ARG A 307 0.68 -2.18 -17.88
CA ARG A 307 -0.04 -1.40 -18.88
C ARG A 307 -0.48 -0.03 -18.37
N TYR A 308 -1.01 0.04 -17.16
CA TYR A 308 -1.67 1.23 -16.62
C TYR A 308 -1.04 1.70 -15.33
N LEU A 309 -1.18 2.99 -15.06
CA LEU A 309 -0.68 3.63 -13.86
C LEU A 309 -1.45 3.17 -12.61
N CYS A 310 -0.71 2.92 -11.53
CA CYS A 310 -1.26 2.76 -10.19
C CYS A 310 -0.29 3.43 -9.19
N VAL A 311 -0.18 4.76 -9.29
CA VAL A 311 0.76 5.61 -8.55
C VAL A 311 -0.01 6.40 -7.50
N ALA A 312 0.41 6.33 -6.24
CA ALA A 312 -0.27 6.97 -5.13
C ALA A 312 0.37 8.31 -4.73
N ASP A 313 -0.47 9.25 -4.32
CA ASP A 313 -0.09 10.53 -3.75
C ASP A 313 0.12 10.38 -2.22
N ASN A 314 1.21 10.91 -1.69
CA ASN A 314 1.55 10.81 -0.26
C ASN A 314 1.30 12.13 0.52
N ARG A 315 0.75 13.16 -0.10
CA ARG A 315 0.61 14.51 0.52
C ARG A 315 -0.19 14.49 1.82
N LYS A 316 -1.22 13.65 1.92
CA LYS A 316 -2.00 13.51 3.15
C LYS A 316 -1.15 12.95 4.29
N ALA A 317 -0.38 11.88 4.02
CA ALA A 317 0.53 11.29 5.01
C ALA A 317 1.63 12.30 5.44
N ARG A 318 2.18 13.07 4.51
CA ARG A 318 3.14 14.14 4.83
C ARG A 318 2.52 15.18 5.76
N ARG A 319 1.34 15.67 5.45
CA ARG A 319 0.68 16.74 6.20
C ARG A 319 0.22 16.29 7.60
N LEU A 320 -0.41 15.12 7.70
CA LEU A 320 -1.07 14.69 8.93
C LEU A 320 -0.23 13.72 9.77
N LEU A 321 0.55 12.84 9.14
CA LEU A 321 1.47 11.93 9.83
C LEU A 321 2.88 12.50 9.94
N GLY A 322 3.22 13.57 9.22
CA GLY A 322 4.61 14.04 9.11
C GLY A 322 5.52 13.02 8.43
N PHE A 323 4.94 12.15 7.58
CA PHE A 323 5.69 11.14 6.87
C PHE A 323 6.53 11.77 5.75
N VAL A 324 7.84 11.63 5.85
CA VAL A 324 8.79 12.03 4.80
C VAL A 324 9.62 10.80 4.48
N PRO A 325 9.43 10.18 3.31
CA PRO A 325 10.23 9.03 2.90
C PRO A 325 11.70 9.43 2.79
N ARG A 326 12.60 8.57 3.26
CA ARG A 326 14.04 8.80 3.23
C ARG A 326 14.67 8.41 1.91
N ARG A 327 14.00 7.52 1.18
CA ARG A 327 14.45 7.00 -0.11
C ARG A 327 13.41 7.25 -1.18
N THR A 328 13.88 7.69 -2.34
CA THR A 328 13.06 7.81 -3.54
C THR A 328 12.83 6.44 -4.18
N THR A 329 11.90 6.35 -5.14
CA THR A 329 11.75 5.15 -5.97
C THR A 329 13.06 4.77 -6.65
N LEU A 330 13.83 5.76 -7.13
CA LEU A 330 15.11 5.52 -7.79
C LEU A 330 16.13 4.91 -6.83
N ASP A 331 16.24 5.43 -5.59
CA ASP A 331 17.16 4.91 -4.57
C ASP A 331 16.88 3.44 -4.27
N VAL A 332 15.59 3.08 -4.11
CA VAL A 332 15.18 1.69 -3.86
C VAL A 332 15.54 0.80 -5.04
N MET A 333 15.29 1.25 -6.28
CA MET A 333 15.62 0.46 -7.47
C MET A 333 17.13 0.28 -7.65
N LEU A 334 17.94 1.31 -7.37
CA LEU A 334 19.39 1.21 -7.37
C LEU A 334 19.91 0.26 -6.30
N GLU A 335 19.41 0.34 -5.08
CA GLU A 335 19.77 -0.58 -4.00
C GLU A 335 19.51 -2.04 -4.39
N LEU A 336 18.31 -2.34 -4.90
CA LEU A 336 17.94 -3.68 -5.35
C LEU A 336 18.80 -4.16 -6.51
N ALA A 337 19.07 -3.30 -7.48
CA ALA A 337 19.91 -3.63 -8.64
C ALA A 337 21.34 -3.94 -8.22
N ARG A 338 21.92 -3.17 -7.29
CA ARG A 338 23.26 -3.43 -6.71
C ARG A 338 23.32 -4.75 -5.95
N ALA A 339 22.35 -4.99 -5.06
CA ALA A 339 22.28 -6.22 -4.27
C ALA A 339 22.20 -7.48 -5.13
N ARG A 340 21.48 -7.40 -6.27
CA ARG A 340 21.32 -8.54 -7.16
C ARG A 340 22.60 -8.89 -7.94
N ARG A 341 23.38 -7.89 -8.33
CA ARG A 341 24.51 -8.09 -9.25
C ARG A 341 25.74 -8.68 -8.61
N GLY A 342 25.86 -8.67 -7.27
CA GLY A 342 26.94 -9.40 -6.56
C GLY A 342 28.36 -9.28 -7.13
N GLY A 343 28.63 -8.23 -7.94
CA GLY A 343 29.95 -7.95 -8.52
C GLY A 343 30.15 -8.28 -10.01
N THR A 344 29.14 -8.74 -10.76
CA THR A 344 29.29 -9.00 -12.21
C THR A 344 28.28 -8.19 -13.03
N GLY A 345 28.59 -6.93 -13.36
CA GLY A 345 27.67 -6.07 -14.06
C GLY A 345 28.11 -5.62 -15.44
N LEU A 346 27.20 -5.71 -16.42
CA LEU A 346 27.30 -5.16 -17.77
C LEU A 346 27.09 -3.62 -17.81
N LEU A 347 26.73 -2.99 -16.69
CA LEU A 347 26.51 -1.54 -16.58
C LEU A 347 27.55 -0.93 -15.65
N ASP A 348 28.16 0.11 -16.13
CA ASP A 348 29.08 0.98 -15.40
C ASP A 348 28.30 1.73 -14.30
N PHE A 349 28.60 1.46 -13.03
CA PHE A 349 27.92 2.09 -11.90
C PHE A 349 28.16 3.60 -11.84
N ASP A 350 29.29 4.09 -12.39
CA ASP A 350 29.58 5.51 -12.46
C ASP A 350 28.57 6.23 -13.36
N LYS A 351 28.10 5.59 -14.43
CA LYS A 351 27.03 6.12 -15.27
C LYS A 351 25.66 6.07 -14.58
N LEU A 352 25.42 5.10 -13.68
CA LEU A 352 24.17 5.05 -12.90
C LEU A 352 24.14 6.14 -11.83
N ASP A 353 25.28 6.47 -11.22
CA ASP A 353 25.38 7.59 -10.29
C ASP A 353 25.24 8.94 -11.00
N GLU A 354 25.63 9.04 -12.26
CA GLU A 354 25.36 10.22 -13.10
C GLU A 354 23.87 10.37 -13.42
N ILE A 355 23.19 9.27 -13.77
CA ILE A 355 21.73 9.26 -13.96
C ILE A 355 21.00 9.61 -12.66
N ALA A 356 21.48 9.10 -11.52
CA ALA A 356 20.92 9.42 -10.21
C ALA A 356 21.07 10.92 -9.89
N ARG A 357 22.24 11.51 -10.14
CA ARG A 357 22.48 12.95 -9.95
C ARG A 357 21.58 13.83 -10.83
N VAL A 358 21.31 13.41 -12.06
CA VAL A 358 20.38 14.11 -12.96
C VAL A 358 18.95 14.00 -12.43
N ALA A 359 18.56 12.86 -11.88
CA ALA A 359 17.24 12.66 -11.27
C ALA A 359 17.09 13.49 -9.97
N ASP A 360 18.13 13.58 -9.14
CA ASP A 360 18.17 14.42 -7.94
C ASP A 360 18.09 15.90 -8.27
N PHE A 361 18.74 16.36 -9.34
CA PHE A 361 18.62 17.73 -9.85
C PHE A 361 17.15 18.06 -10.20
N HIS A 362 16.42 17.14 -10.83
CA HIS A 362 15.01 17.33 -11.09
C HIS A 362 14.14 17.31 -9.80
N HIS A 363 14.59 16.61 -8.77
CA HIS A 363 13.93 16.58 -7.48
C HIS A 363 14.11 17.90 -6.72
N GLU A 364 15.30 18.45 -6.67
CA GLU A 364 15.60 19.76 -6.06
C GLU A 364 14.84 20.90 -6.77
N PHE A 365 14.74 20.84 -8.10
CA PHE A 365 13.98 21.83 -8.87
C PHE A 365 12.48 21.81 -8.58
N ARG A 366 11.92 20.65 -8.22
CA ARG A 366 10.53 20.51 -7.78
C ARG A 366 10.30 20.86 -6.30
N ALA A 367 11.26 20.55 -5.45
CA ALA A 367 11.22 20.88 -4.02
C ALA A 367 11.26 22.38 -3.74
N GLY A 368 11.84 23.18 -4.67
CA GLY A 368 11.88 24.64 -4.60
C GLY A 368 10.60 25.34 -5.07
N ARG A 369 9.59 24.63 -5.60
CA ARG A 369 8.30 25.26 -5.91
C ARG A 369 7.42 25.27 -4.64
N PRO A 370 6.97 26.47 -4.19
CA PRO A 370 5.99 26.55 -3.11
C PRO A 370 4.71 25.80 -3.52
N ASP A 371 4.13 25.08 -2.56
CA ASP A 371 2.82 24.46 -2.75
C ASP A 371 1.83 25.50 -3.27
N PRO A 372 0.97 25.16 -4.25
CA PRO A 372 -0.06 26.08 -4.71
C PRO A 372 -0.91 26.50 -3.51
N PRO A 373 -1.33 27.79 -3.42
CA PRO A 373 -2.07 28.29 -2.28
C PRO A 373 -3.34 27.45 -2.05
N PRO A 374 -3.69 27.14 -0.80
CA PRO A 374 -4.92 26.43 -0.49
C PRO A 374 -6.12 27.28 -0.95
N GLY A 375 -6.91 26.79 -1.91
CA GLY A 375 -8.11 27.49 -2.33
C GLY A 375 -8.53 27.36 -3.80
N ARG A 376 -7.83 26.59 -4.63
CA ARG A 376 -8.38 26.18 -5.92
C ARG A 376 -8.56 24.66 -5.93
N GLU A 377 -9.62 24.22 -5.29
CA GLU A 377 -10.20 22.92 -5.61
C GLU A 377 -10.57 22.93 -7.09
N ALA A 378 -9.92 22.06 -7.86
CA ALA A 378 -10.33 21.82 -9.24
C ALA A 378 -11.81 21.39 -9.20
N ARG A 379 -12.71 22.17 -9.79
CA ARG A 379 -14.08 21.74 -10.00
C ARG A 379 -14.07 20.32 -10.57
N PRO A 380 -14.88 19.42 -10.03
CA PRO A 380 -15.02 18.11 -10.62
C PRO A 380 -15.43 18.28 -12.09
N PRO A 381 -14.88 17.48 -13.02
CA PRO A 381 -15.25 17.56 -14.43
C PRO A 381 -16.76 17.35 -14.55
N GLU A 382 -17.42 18.24 -15.29
CA GLU A 382 -18.85 18.10 -15.61
C GLU A 382 -19.10 16.70 -16.22
N PRO A 383 -20.15 15.99 -15.81
CA PRO A 383 -20.50 14.72 -16.41
C PRO A 383 -20.72 14.90 -17.91
N PRO A 384 -20.28 13.95 -18.75
CA PRO A 384 -20.43 14.06 -20.18
C PRO A 384 -21.92 14.26 -20.53
N LYS A 385 -22.20 15.31 -21.31
CA LYS A 385 -23.56 15.61 -21.79
C LYS A 385 -24.05 14.38 -22.55
N THR A 386 -25.05 13.72 -22.01
CA THR A 386 -25.73 12.60 -22.68
C THR A 386 -26.36 13.14 -23.94
N HIS A 387 -25.86 12.73 -25.09
CA HIS A 387 -26.52 12.93 -26.38
C HIS A 387 -27.86 12.18 -26.33
N ARG A 388 -28.95 12.92 -26.15
CA ARG A 388 -30.30 12.42 -26.43
C ARG A 388 -30.35 12.09 -27.92
N PRO A 389 -30.74 10.87 -28.32
CA PRO A 389 -31.00 10.58 -29.75
C PRO A 389 -32.19 11.44 -30.18
N ARG A 390 -32.01 12.19 -31.27
CA ARG A 390 -33.09 12.91 -31.95
C ARG A 390 -34.15 11.89 -32.38
N SER A 391 -35.35 12.00 -31.82
CA SER A 391 -36.54 11.30 -32.30
C SER A 391 -36.79 11.70 -33.73
N ARG A 392 -36.71 10.76 -34.63
CA ARG A 392 -37.23 10.87 -36.02
C ARG A 392 -38.75 10.97 -35.89
N ALA A 393 -39.31 12.12 -36.24
CA ALA A 393 -40.71 12.30 -36.49
C ALA A 393 -41.08 11.47 -37.71
N THR A 394 -41.84 10.39 -37.54
CA THR A 394 -42.51 9.72 -38.61
C THR A 394 -43.85 10.42 -38.86
N SER A 395 -43.94 11.02 -40.04
CA SER A 395 -45.14 11.54 -40.66
C SER A 395 -46.22 10.47 -40.76
N ALA A 396 -47.37 10.71 -40.14
CA ALA A 396 -48.57 9.94 -40.36
C ALA A 396 -49.32 10.49 -41.59
N ALA A 397 -49.53 9.68 -42.59
CA ALA A 397 -50.58 9.91 -43.56
C ALA A 397 -51.09 8.58 -44.14
N ALA A 398 -52.37 8.37 -43.87
CA ALA A 398 -53.38 7.76 -44.73
C ALA A 398 -53.30 6.26 -45.10
N GLY A 399 -54.34 5.56 -44.77
CA GLY A 399 -54.78 4.40 -45.54
C GLY A 399 -55.67 3.41 -44.82
N ARG A 400 -56.94 3.71 -44.88
CA ARG A 400 -58.12 2.90 -44.47
C ARG A 400 -58.15 1.46 -44.99
N ARG A 401 -58.83 0.61 -44.17
CA ARG A 401 -59.73 -0.54 -44.49
C ARG A 401 -59.05 -1.84 -44.99
N LEU A 402 -59.35 -2.91 -44.32
CA LEU A 402 -60.41 -3.92 -44.57
C LEU A 402 -60.23 -5.08 -43.57
N THR A 403 -61.21 -5.29 -42.77
CA THR A 403 -62.10 -6.42 -42.47
C THR A 403 -61.57 -7.84 -42.59
N GLU A 404 -61.77 -8.59 -41.49
CA GLU A 404 -62.36 -9.95 -41.39
C GLU A 404 -61.68 -11.12 -42.12
N ALA A 405 -61.34 -12.15 -41.44
CA ALA A 405 -62.00 -13.41 -41.25
C ALA A 405 -61.04 -14.54 -40.85
N ALA A 406 -61.46 -15.20 -39.82
CA ALA A 406 -61.53 -16.63 -39.59
C ALA A 406 -60.26 -17.52 -39.70
N SER A 407 -59.87 -18.05 -38.68
CA SER A 407 -59.95 -19.42 -38.10
C SER A 407 -58.96 -19.54 -36.97
#